data_1f8ec32a11c25c5f61cd025f09b5c108
#
_entry.id   1f8ec32a11c25c5f61cd025f09b5c108
#
_cell.length_a   1.000
_cell.length_b   1.000
_cell.length_c   1.000
_cell.angle_alpha   90.00
_cell.angle_beta   90.00
_cell.angle_gamma   90.00
#
_symmetry.space_group_name_H-M   'P 1'
#
loop_
_entity.id
_entity.type
_entity.pdbx_description
1 polymer ?
#
loop_
_entity_poly.entity_id
_entity_poly.type
_entity_poly.pdbx_seq_one_letter_code
_entity_poly.pdbx_strand_id
1 'polypeptide(L)'
;GYFTHDKVLNNLPKYISKFSFVCFPYETTTEIHGFEYNKMVSLVGDKVNKVARGGFFGGPKNTISDINSIYYNILTSTLQEGYMGTEESLFSIMCYKHSDLINYFEIDGNGLFGKFFEDLKNDTLEIKSENKMISSTPLDTSKVGLYVIGFNSPNQFETLIKSMLDYDANFIHKTSKFLLDNSTDLTTTPRYIELCEEYGFEHIKKDNLGICGGRQFIAEHFDASDLDVMIFSEDDMNFYNKPNEVCRNGFNRYSPNLYDKCLNIIQKESYDFLKINFSEFYGDNSTQWSWYNVPQDFRIKNWPEKPNLPVHGLDSNAPRTKFNNIKSLDGLPYADGEIYYCNWTHFITKTGNKKMFIDTKFAHPFENTWMSFMYQETIKNVIKPGILLLTPVEHHRFDHYAGDLRREN
;
A
#
# COMPACT_ATOMS: atom_id res chain seq x y z
N GLY A 1 -24.97 2.10 -40.01
CA GLY A 1 -24.76 2.37 -38.58
C GLY A 1 -23.49 3.18 -38.36
N TYR A 2 -23.32 3.82 -37.22
CA TYR A 2 -22.16 4.68 -36.92
C TYR A 2 -20.83 3.95 -37.06
N PHE A 3 -20.76 2.67 -36.73
CA PHE A 3 -19.54 1.85 -36.79
C PHE A 3 -19.08 1.50 -38.22
N THR A 4 -19.89 1.74 -39.24
CA THR A 4 -19.50 1.51 -40.64
C THR A 4 -18.91 2.75 -41.30
N HIS A 5 -18.78 3.87 -40.54
CA HIS A 5 -18.25 5.11 -41.09
C HIS A 5 -16.73 5.16 -40.93
N ASP A 6 -15.99 5.22 -42.01
CA ASP A 6 -14.51 5.17 -42.02
C ASP A 6 -13.84 6.15 -41.06
N LYS A 7 -14.35 7.39 -40.96
CA LYS A 7 -13.82 8.38 -40.04
C LYS A 7 -13.96 7.96 -38.55
N VAL A 8 -15.06 7.30 -38.19
CA VAL A 8 -15.28 6.77 -36.84
C VAL A 8 -14.26 5.67 -36.55
N LEU A 9 -14.10 4.72 -37.47
CA LEU A 9 -13.13 3.63 -37.30
C LEU A 9 -11.69 4.11 -37.28
N ASN A 10 -11.34 5.12 -38.07
CA ASN A 10 -9.98 5.67 -38.11
C ASN A 10 -9.63 6.54 -36.92
N ASN A 11 -10.62 7.22 -36.33
CA ASN A 11 -10.38 8.09 -35.17
C ASN A 11 -10.44 7.33 -33.85
N LEU A 12 -11.28 6.31 -33.70
CA LEU A 12 -11.46 5.58 -32.44
C LEU A 12 -10.15 5.14 -31.77
N PRO A 13 -9.15 4.57 -32.45
CA PRO A 13 -7.89 4.17 -31.83
C PRO A 13 -7.12 5.30 -31.14
N LYS A 14 -7.32 6.54 -31.55
CA LYS A 14 -6.66 7.70 -30.93
C LYS A 14 -7.14 7.97 -29.50
N TYR A 15 -8.38 7.55 -29.21
CA TYR A 15 -9.09 7.89 -27.97
C TYR A 15 -9.15 6.73 -26.96
N ILE A 16 -8.84 5.50 -27.37
CA ILE A 16 -8.95 4.32 -26.51
C ILE A 16 -7.58 3.78 -26.06
N SER A 17 -6.69 4.66 -25.61
CA SER A 17 -5.40 4.27 -25.04
C SER A 17 -5.52 3.53 -23.71
N LYS A 18 -6.62 3.75 -22.99
CA LYS A 18 -7.07 2.99 -21.82
C LYS A 18 -8.42 2.35 -22.12
N PHE A 19 -8.86 1.44 -21.25
CA PHE A 19 -10.24 0.96 -21.33
C PHE A 19 -11.20 2.13 -21.07
N SER A 20 -12.27 2.23 -21.82
CA SER A 20 -13.12 3.43 -21.84
C SER A 20 -14.58 3.08 -21.84
N PHE A 21 -15.36 3.83 -21.07
CA PHE A 21 -16.82 3.81 -21.07
C PHE A 21 -17.37 5.11 -21.62
N VAL A 22 -18.64 5.09 -22.04
CA VAL A 22 -19.39 6.31 -22.29
C VAL A 22 -20.29 6.56 -21.08
N CYS A 23 -20.19 7.75 -20.49
CA CYS A 23 -20.93 8.14 -19.30
C CYS A 23 -21.83 9.35 -19.56
N PHE A 24 -22.90 9.48 -18.82
CA PHE A 24 -23.75 10.69 -18.84
C PHE A 24 -23.92 11.23 -17.41
N PRO A 25 -24.11 12.55 -17.26
CA PRO A 25 -24.42 13.15 -15.97
C PRO A 25 -25.71 12.56 -15.38
N TYR A 26 -25.67 12.22 -14.12
CA TYR A 26 -26.81 11.66 -13.41
C TYR A 26 -26.80 12.08 -11.94
N GLU A 27 -27.84 12.74 -11.50
CA GLU A 27 -27.97 13.15 -10.12
C GLU A 27 -29.12 12.42 -9.45
N THR A 28 -28.83 11.77 -8.35
CA THR A 28 -29.81 11.06 -7.53
C THR A 28 -29.34 11.00 -6.08
N THR A 29 -30.23 10.65 -5.18
CA THR A 29 -29.95 10.39 -3.77
C THR A 29 -30.48 9.03 -3.30
N THR A 30 -31.13 8.29 -4.18
CA THR A 30 -31.81 7.03 -3.84
C THR A 30 -31.14 5.81 -4.41
N GLU A 31 -31.03 5.72 -5.72
CA GLU A 31 -30.44 4.58 -6.40
C GLU A 31 -29.81 4.96 -7.75
N ILE A 32 -28.91 4.13 -8.23
CA ILE A 32 -28.35 4.18 -9.58
C ILE A 32 -28.60 2.81 -10.24
N HIS A 33 -29.56 2.74 -11.13
CA HIS A 33 -29.91 1.53 -11.88
C HIS A 33 -30.10 0.29 -10.99
N GLY A 34 -30.87 0.47 -9.92
CA GLY A 34 -31.18 -0.57 -8.92
C GLY A 34 -30.13 -0.74 -7.83
N PHE A 35 -29.01 -0.01 -7.89
CA PHE A 35 -28.00 -0.03 -6.85
C PHE A 35 -28.20 1.14 -5.87
N GLU A 36 -28.23 0.86 -4.57
CA GLU A 36 -28.43 1.88 -3.53
C GLU A 36 -27.35 2.96 -3.59
N TYR A 37 -27.77 4.23 -3.67
CA TYR A 37 -26.86 5.36 -3.86
C TYR A 37 -25.83 5.52 -2.75
N ASN A 38 -26.26 5.51 -1.48
CA ASN A 38 -25.34 5.69 -0.35
C ASN A 38 -24.29 4.58 -0.27
N LYS A 39 -24.69 3.36 -0.63
CA LYS A 39 -23.74 2.24 -0.71
C LYS A 39 -22.76 2.44 -1.85
N MET A 40 -23.21 2.90 -3.01
CA MET A 40 -22.31 3.20 -4.12
C MET A 40 -21.31 4.31 -3.75
N VAL A 41 -21.79 5.40 -3.13
CA VAL A 41 -20.92 6.49 -2.60
C VAL A 41 -19.88 5.93 -1.61
N SER A 42 -20.30 5.05 -0.70
CA SER A 42 -19.38 4.39 0.24
C SER A 42 -18.31 3.54 -0.47
N LEU A 43 -18.69 2.81 -1.53
CA LEU A 43 -17.78 1.96 -2.29
C LEU A 43 -16.79 2.76 -3.12
N VAL A 44 -17.21 3.90 -3.70
CA VAL A 44 -16.33 4.73 -4.54
C VAL A 44 -15.55 5.77 -3.74
N GLY A 45 -16.02 6.09 -2.53
CA GLY A 45 -15.39 7.08 -1.65
C GLY A 45 -15.60 8.53 -2.11
N ASP A 46 -16.60 8.80 -2.96
CA ASP A 46 -16.92 10.13 -3.49
C ASP A 46 -18.39 10.19 -3.94
N LYS A 47 -18.91 11.43 -4.16
CA LYS A 47 -20.23 11.64 -4.73
C LYS A 47 -20.30 11.08 -6.14
N VAL A 48 -21.28 10.23 -6.40
CA VAL A 48 -21.55 9.68 -7.74
C VAL A 48 -22.52 10.61 -8.47
N ASN A 49 -22.05 11.21 -9.55
CA ASN A 49 -22.80 12.19 -10.35
C ASN A 49 -22.81 11.87 -11.86
N LYS A 50 -22.39 10.69 -12.22
CA LYS A 50 -22.45 10.15 -13.59
C LYS A 50 -22.66 8.65 -13.57
N VAL A 51 -23.18 8.14 -14.65
CA VAL A 51 -23.47 6.72 -14.86
C VAL A 51 -22.85 6.26 -16.18
N ALA A 52 -22.16 5.13 -16.14
CA ALA A 52 -21.65 4.48 -17.34
C ALA A 52 -22.78 3.78 -18.10
N ARG A 53 -22.76 3.87 -19.44
CA ARG A 53 -23.70 3.19 -20.33
C ARG A 53 -23.12 1.89 -20.84
N GLY A 54 -23.91 0.82 -20.75
CA GLY A 54 -23.54 -0.50 -21.28
C GLY A 54 -23.51 -0.60 -22.81
N GLY A 55 -24.03 0.42 -23.50
CA GLY A 55 -24.11 0.43 -24.97
C GLY A 55 -22.79 0.66 -25.70
N PHE A 56 -21.76 1.17 -25.03
CA PHE A 56 -20.42 1.33 -25.58
C PHE A 56 -19.35 1.27 -24.50
N PHE A 57 -18.44 0.34 -24.64
CA PHE A 57 -17.22 0.24 -23.85
C PHE A 57 -16.16 -0.56 -24.63
N GLY A 58 -14.90 -0.32 -24.34
CA GLY A 58 -13.80 -1.03 -24.96
C GLY A 58 -12.45 -0.42 -24.69
N GLY A 59 -11.40 -1.07 -25.14
CA GLY A 59 -10.03 -0.62 -24.91
C GLY A 59 -8.99 -1.52 -25.59
N PRO A 60 -7.71 -1.30 -25.28
CA PRO A 60 -6.62 -2.11 -25.79
C PRO A 60 -6.77 -3.57 -25.36
N LYS A 61 -6.44 -4.49 -26.27
CA LYS A 61 -6.57 -5.94 -26.04
C LYS A 61 -5.85 -6.42 -24.78
N ASN A 62 -4.70 -5.84 -24.47
CA ASN A 62 -3.90 -6.19 -23.29
C ASN A 62 -4.51 -5.75 -21.96
N THR A 63 -5.53 -4.88 -21.94
CA THR A 63 -6.20 -4.43 -20.72
C THR A 63 -7.47 -5.25 -20.41
N ILE A 64 -7.99 -6.02 -21.34
CA ILE A 64 -9.28 -6.71 -21.21
C ILE A 64 -9.30 -7.69 -20.04
N SER A 65 -8.21 -8.44 -19.83
CA SER A 65 -8.12 -9.40 -18.73
C SER A 65 -8.22 -8.73 -17.37
N ASP A 66 -7.50 -7.62 -17.20
CA ASP A 66 -7.48 -6.87 -15.93
C ASP A 66 -8.84 -6.23 -15.64
N ILE A 67 -9.45 -5.63 -16.67
CA ILE A 67 -10.79 -5.04 -16.57
C ILE A 67 -11.85 -6.09 -16.25
N ASN A 68 -11.75 -7.26 -16.85
CA ASN A 68 -12.66 -8.38 -16.58
C ASN A 68 -12.50 -8.85 -15.11
N SER A 69 -11.28 -8.95 -14.62
CA SER A 69 -11.01 -9.32 -13.22
C SER A 69 -11.55 -8.27 -12.25
N ILE A 70 -11.38 -6.99 -12.55
CA ILE A 70 -11.96 -5.88 -11.77
C ILE A 70 -13.48 -5.98 -11.73
N TYR A 71 -14.13 -6.19 -12.88
CA TYR A 71 -15.57 -6.34 -12.98
C TYR A 71 -16.10 -7.46 -12.08
N TYR A 72 -15.52 -8.66 -12.20
CA TYR A 72 -15.96 -9.81 -11.41
C TYR A 72 -15.66 -9.66 -9.92
N ASN A 73 -14.58 -9.00 -9.54
CA ASN A 73 -14.29 -8.72 -8.14
C ASN A 73 -15.34 -7.77 -7.52
N ILE A 74 -15.70 -6.70 -8.23
CA ILE A 74 -16.75 -5.78 -7.78
C ILE A 74 -18.10 -6.50 -7.72
N LEU A 75 -18.47 -7.23 -8.77
CA LEU A 75 -19.71 -8.00 -8.81
C LEU A 75 -19.81 -8.98 -7.64
N THR A 76 -18.78 -9.77 -7.42
CA THR A 76 -18.77 -10.79 -6.35
C THR A 76 -18.88 -10.13 -4.98
N SER A 77 -18.11 -9.07 -4.72
CA SER A 77 -18.15 -8.38 -3.42
C SER A 77 -19.50 -7.72 -3.14
N THR A 78 -20.08 -7.08 -4.15
CA THR A 78 -21.41 -6.42 -3.98
C THR A 78 -22.52 -7.44 -3.77
N LEU A 79 -22.49 -8.57 -4.47
CA LEU A 79 -23.46 -9.66 -4.27
C LEU A 79 -23.33 -10.32 -2.88
N GLN A 80 -22.09 -10.52 -2.40
CA GLN A 80 -21.87 -11.06 -1.05
C GLN A 80 -22.39 -10.16 0.05
N GLU A 81 -22.39 -8.85 -0.18
CA GLU A 81 -22.96 -7.85 0.74
C GLU A 81 -24.46 -7.63 0.53
N GLY A 82 -25.10 -8.32 -0.39
CA GLY A 82 -26.53 -8.23 -0.67
C GLY A 82 -26.95 -7.04 -1.53
N TYR A 83 -26.01 -6.39 -2.21
CA TYR A 83 -26.29 -5.27 -3.12
C TYR A 83 -26.19 -5.73 -4.57
N MET A 84 -27.16 -5.33 -5.36
CA MET A 84 -27.21 -5.64 -6.78
C MET A 84 -27.83 -4.46 -7.55
N GLY A 85 -27.30 -4.19 -8.72
CA GLY A 85 -27.85 -3.27 -9.71
C GLY A 85 -27.69 -3.88 -11.10
N THR A 86 -27.83 -3.07 -12.14
CA THR A 86 -27.47 -3.49 -13.50
C THR A 86 -25.96 -3.47 -13.69
N GLU A 87 -25.48 -4.00 -14.83
CA GLU A 87 -24.07 -3.90 -15.22
C GLU A 87 -23.59 -2.43 -15.29
N GLU A 88 -24.46 -1.49 -15.63
CA GLU A 88 -24.15 -0.05 -15.69
C GLU A 88 -23.79 0.51 -14.32
N SER A 89 -24.37 -0.01 -13.25
CA SER A 89 -24.00 0.35 -11.87
C SER A 89 -22.56 -0.08 -11.54
N LEU A 90 -22.20 -1.30 -11.94
CA LEU A 90 -20.84 -1.84 -11.74
C LEU A 90 -19.82 -1.09 -12.60
N PHE A 91 -20.14 -0.79 -13.86
CA PHE A 91 -19.28 0.03 -14.74
C PHE A 91 -19.06 1.43 -14.17
N SER A 92 -20.09 2.01 -13.55
CA SER A 92 -19.96 3.29 -12.86
C SER A 92 -19.00 3.20 -11.69
N ILE A 93 -19.11 2.19 -10.83
CA ILE A 93 -18.17 1.94 -9.74
C ILE A 93 -16.74 1.78 -10.29
N MET A 94 -16.57 1.04 -11.39
CA MET A 94 -15.26 0.86 -12.04
C MET A 94 -14.67 2.19 -12.51
N CYS A 95 -15.44 3.05 -13.15
CA CYS A 95 -14.98 4.38 -13.60
C CYS A 95 -14.45 5.23 -12.44
N TYR A 96 -15.11 5.19 -11.28
CA TYR A 96 -14.68 5.96 -10.11
C TYR A 96 -13.49 5.34 -9.39
N LYS A 97 -13.40 4.02 -9.30
CA LYS A 97 -12.36 3.35 -8.52
C LYS A 97 -11.06 3.10 -9.27
N HIS A 98 -11.11 2.98 -10.59
CA HIS A 98 -9.99 2.54 -11.43
C HIS A 98 -9.66 3.55 -12.54
N SER A 99 -9.63 4.83 -12.21
CA SER A 99 -9.31 5.92 -13.15
C SER A 99 -7.89 5.84 -13.73
N ASP A 100 -7.01 5.09 -13.08
CA ASP A 100 -5.67 4.76 -13.60
C ASP A 100 -5.72 3.83 -14.83
N LEU A 101 -6.71 2.95 -14.90
CA LEU A 101 -6.91 1.98 -16.00
C LEU A 101 -8.05 2.35 -16.95
N ILE A 102 -9.00 3.18 -16.48
CA ILE A 102 -10.27 3.46 -17.15
C ILE A 102 -10.42 4.96 -17.42
N ASN A 103 -10.72 5.29 -18.65
CA ASN A 103 -11.20 6.62 -19.07
C ASN A 103 -12.71 6.59 -19.31
N TYR A 104 -13.31 7.74 -19.47
CA TYR A 104 -14.68 7.83 -19.97
C TYR A 104 -14.86 9.00 -20.94
N PHE A 105 -15.91 8.90 -21.75
CA PHE A 105 -16.40 9.96 -22.64
C PHE A 105 -17.76 10.41 -22.11
N GLU A 106 -17.93 11.70 -21.87
CA GLU A 106 -19.19 12.23 -21.40
C GLU A 106 -20.11 12.56 -22.58
N ILE A 107 -21.33 12.07 -22.49
CA ILE A 107 -22.44 12.39 -23.41
C ILE A 107 -23.46 13.28 -22.71
N ASP A 108 -24.45 13.74 -23.46
CA ASP A 108 -25.50 14.60 -22.89
C ASP A 108 -26.32 13.88 -21.79
N GLY A 109 -27.07 14.66 -20.99
CA GLY A 109 -27.86 14.16 -19.87
C GLY A 109 -29.02 13.24 -20.26
N ASN A 110 -29.33 13.07 -21.56
CA ASN A 110 -30.31 12.13 -22.07
C ASN A 110 -29.71 10.72 -22.33
N GLY A 111 -28.39 10.56 -22.18
CA GLY A 111 -27.71 9.28 -22.38
C GLY A 111 -27.67 8.80 -23.83
N LEU A 112 -27.84 9.68 -24.81
CA LEU A 112 -27.86 9.35 -26.21
C LEU A 112 -26.45 9.35 -26.83
N PHE A 113 -26.15 8.33 -27.62
CA PHE A 113 -24.82 8.15 -28.25
C PHE A 113 -24.59 9.02 -29.50
N GLY A 114 -25.61 9.72 -29.99
CA GLY A 114 -25.51 10.52 -31.21
C GLY A 114 -24.34 11.50 -31.20
N LYS A 115 -24.25 12.29 -30.15
CA LYS A 115 -23.17 13.27 -29.97
C LYS A 115 -21.81 12.60 -29.88
N PHE A 116 -21.68 11.50 -29.16
CA PHE A 116 -20.41 10.76 -29.03
C PHE A 116 -19.88 10.34 -30.40
N PHE A 117 -20.71 9.76 -31.27
CA PHE A 117 -20.31 9.33 -32.60
C PHE A 117 -20.03 10.50 -33.54
N GLU A 118 -20.72 11.62 -33.35
CA GLU A 118 -20.48 12.83 -34.13
C GLU A 118 -19.14 13.48 -33.76
N ASP A 119 -18.85 13.61 -32.46
CA ASP A 119 -17.58 14.11 -31.96
C ASP A 119 -16.43 13.20 -32.38
N LEU A 120 -16.59 11.88 -32.29
CA LEU A 120 -15.61 10.90 -32.75
C LEU A 120 -15.35 11.01 -34.25
N LYS A 121 -16.40 11.19 -35.07
CA LYS A 121 -16.31 11.39 -36.52
C LYS A 121 -15.55 12.67 -36.87
N ASN A 122 -15.75 13.74 -36.06
CA ASN A 122 -15.15 15.05 -36.28
C ASN A 122 -13.78 15.21 -35.62
N ASP A 123 -13.28 14.17 -34.91
CA ASP A 123 -12.01 14.18 -34.17
C ASP A 123 -11.99 15.24 -33.05
N THR A 124 -13.14 15.43 -32.39
CA THR A 124 -13.34 16.44 -31.33
C THR A 124 -13.74 15.82 -30.00
N LEU A 125 -13.63 14.49 -29.87
CA LEU A 125 -14.00 13.78 -28.66
C LEU A 125 -13.08 14.13 -27.50
N GLU A 126 -13.64 14.42 -26.35
CA GLU A 126 -12.89 14.69 -25.11
C GLU A 126 -12.72 13.41 -24.27
N ILE A 127 -11.47 13.05 -23.99
CA ILE A 127 -11.16 11.98 -23.02
C ILE A 127 -11.26 12.56 -21.63
N LYS A 128 -12.13 11.97 -20.79
CA LYS A 128 -12.21 12.29 -19.36
C LYS A 128 -11.74 11.08 -18.55
N SER A 129 -11.07 11.33 -17.48
CA SER A 129 -10.86 10.36 -16.42
C SER A 129 -11.41 10.96 -15.15
N GLU A 130 -11.95 10.14 -14.24
CA GLU A 130 -12.00 10.61 -12.87
C GLU A 130 -10.55 10.83 -12.47
N ASN A 131 -10.07 12.02 -12.71
CA ASN A 131 -9.07 12.52 -11.82
C ASN A 131 -9.77 12.57 -10.45
N LYS A 132 -9.80 11.46 -9.68
CA LYS A 132 -9.40 11.68 -8.33
C LYS A 132 -8.05 12.39 -8.50
N MET A 133 -8.08 13.70 -8.52
CA MET A 133 -7.12 14.43 -7.79
C MET A 133 -7.31 13.94 -6.34
N ILE A 134 -6.81 12.73 -6.04
CA ILE A 134 -5.88 12.68 -4.96
C ILE A 134 -5.02 13.86 -5.32
N SER A 135 -5.19 14.97 -4.58
CA SER A 135 -4.25 16.06 -4.60
C SER A 135 -2.89 15.41 -4.44
N SER A 136 -2.40 14.92 -5.56
CA SER A 136 -1.06 14.36 -5.66
C SER A 136 -0.14 15.51 -5.99
N THR A 137 -0.20 16.52 -5.16
CA THR A 137 1.03 17.12 -4.72
C THR A 137 1.82 15.91 -4.20
N PRO A 138 2.94 15.56 -4.82
CA PRO A 138 3.79 14.49 -4.28
C PRO A 138 3.89 14.73 -2.78
N LEU A 139 3.69 13.70 -1.97
CA LEU A 139 3.79 13.86 -0.52
C LEU A 139 5.09 14.59 -0.26
N ASP A 140 4.99 15.74 0.36
CA ASP A 140 6.16 16.55 0.66
C ASP A 140 7.06 15.73 1.59
N THR A 141 8.23 15.35 1.12
CA THR A 141 9.18 14.53 1.88
C THR A 141 9.54 15.20 3.22
N SER A 142 9.42 16.54 3.32
CA SER A 142 9.58 17.28 4.59
C SER A 142 8.47 16.96 5.61
N LYS A 143 7.34 16.37 5.17
CA LYS A 143 6.25 15.89 6.01
C LYS A 143 6.36 14.41 6.35
N VAL A 144 7.51 13.80 6.08
CA VAL A 144 7.81 12.42 6.45
C VAL A 144 8.73 12.40 7.66
N GLY A 145 8.38 11.64 8.68
CA GLY A 145 9.21 11.39 9.85
C GLY A 145 9.83 9.99 9.83
N LEU A 146 11.12 9.89 10.00
CA LEU A 146 11.82 8.63 10.25
C LEU A 146 11.97 8.45 11.77
N TYR A 147 11.32 7.44 12.31
CA TYR A 147 11.34 7.11 13.73
C TYR A 147 12.05 5.78 13.94
N VAL A 148 13.08 5.80 14.76
CA VAL A 148 13.82 4.60 15.17
C VAL A 148 13.67 4.42 16.69
N ILE A 149 13.44 3.18 17.13
CA ILE A 149 13.54 2.79 18.52
C ILE A 149 14.83 2.02 18.74
N GLY A 150 15.66 2.46 19.70
CA GLY A 150 16.93 1.84 20.04
C GLY A 150 16.94 1.35 21.49
N PHE A 151 17.66 0.24 21.73
CA PHE A 151 17.80 -0.34 23.05
C PHE A 151 19.21 -0.90 23.29
N ASN A 152 20.02 -0.22 24.10
CA ASN A 152 21.37 -0.65 24.55
C ASN A 152 22.36 -0.98 23.42
N SER A 153 22.09 -0.56 22.19
CA SER A 153 22.92 -0.96 21.02
C SER A 153 23.10 0.17 20.01
N PRO A 154 23.87 1.22 20.32
CA PRO A 154 24.11 2.33 19.40
C PRO A 154 24.79 1.88 18.09
N ASN A 155 25.54 0.78 18.09
CA ASN A 155 26.14 0.24 16.87
C ASN A 155 25.11 -0.33 15.89
N GLN A 156 24.01 -0.91 16.38
CA GLN A 156 22.89 -1.33 15.54
C GLN A 156 22.23 -0.13 14.88
N PHE A 157 21.93 0.90 15.67
CA PHE A 157 21.38 2.15 15.17
C PHE A 157 22.27 2.76 14.07
N GLU A 158 23.60 2.81 14.29
CA GLU A 158 24.53 3.30 13.30
C GLU A 158 24.50 2.46 12.00
N THR A 159 24.46 1.14 12.15
CA THR A 159 24.37 0.21 11.00
C THR A 159 23.08 0.41 10.21
N LEU A 160 21.94 0.51 10.90
CA LEU A 160 20.66 0.79 10.27
C LEU A 160 20.71 2.09 9.45
N ILE A 161 21.14 3.20 10.07
CA ILE A 161 21.13 4.50 9.41
C ILE A 161 22.08 4.53 8.22
N LYS A 162 23.28 3.98 8.34
CA LYS A 162 24.18 3.85 7.21
C LYS A 162 23.55 3.06 6.06
N SER A 163 22.90 1.93 6.37
CA SER A 163 22.24 1.12 5.33
C SER A 163 21.07 1.84 4.66
N MET A 164 20.30 2.65 5.41
CA MET A 164 19.22 3.47 4.85
C MET A 164 19.78 4.59 3.95
N LEU A 165 20.86 5.24 4.36
CA LEU A 165 21.53 6.28 3.57
C LEU A 165 22.15 5.70 2.30
N ASP A 166 22.81 4.55 2.40
CA ASP A 166 23.36 3.83 1.25
C ASP A 166 22.28 3.41 0.26
N TYR A 167 21.06 3.15 0.76
CA TYR A 167 19.91 2.81 -0.08
C TYR A 167 19.37 4.03 -0.83
N ASP A 168 19.11 5.15 -0.15
CA ASP A 168 18.63 6.42 -0.73
C ASP A 168 18.91 7.61 0.19
N ALA A 169 20.13 8.14 0.14
CA ALA A 169 20.53 9.29 0.95
C ALA A 169 19.69 10.55 0.66
N ASN A 170 19.34 10.77 -0.61
CA ASN A 170 18.60 11.98 -1.01
C ASN A 170 17.22 12.05 -0.37
N PHE A 171 16.55 10.92 -0.21
CA PHE A 171 15.27 10.85 0.48
C PHE A 171 15.46 11.05 2.00
N ILE A 172 16.34 10.25 2.62
CA ILE A 172 16.55 10.24 4.07
C ILE A 172 17.00 11.60 4.60
N HIS A 173 17.85 12.34 3.86
CA HIS A 173 18.27 13.67 4.27
C HIS A 173 17.13 14.70 4.34
N LYS A 174 16.04 14.50 3.61
CA LYS A 174 14.90 15.41 3.58
C LYS A 174 13.87 15.13 4.68
N THR A 175 13.93 13.98 5.32
CA THR A 175 12.98 13.58 6.37
C THR A 175 13.35 14.20 7.71
N SER A 176 12.33 14.44 8.56
CA SER A 176 12.54 14.67 10.00
C SER A 176 12.91 13.36 10.67
N LYS A 177 13.92 13.35 11.52
CA LYS A 177 14.50 12.11 12.08
C LYS A 177 14.47 12.12 13.60
N PHE A 178 13.99 11.03 14.20
CA PHE A 178 13.80 10.88 15.65
C PHE A 178 14.34 9.52 16.10
N LEU A 179 15.17 9.52 17.12
CA LEU A 179 15.58 8.32 17.83
C LEU A 179 14.93 8.30 19.21
N LEU A 180 14.12 7.30 19.50
CA LEU A 180 13.73 6.97 20.87
C LEU A 180 14.79 6.05 21.48
N ASP A 181 15.66 6.61 22.32
CA ASP A 181 16.61 5.85 23.15
C ASP A 181 15.87 5.28 24.38
N ASN A 182 15.49 4.03 24.27
CA ASN A 182 14.75 3.26 25.28
C ASN A 182 15.69 2.44 26.19
N SER A 183 17.01 2.77 26.19
CA SER A 183 18.06 2.00 26.85
C SER A 183 17.99 2.06 28.36
N THR A 184 18.34 0.94 28.99
CA THR A 184 18.60 0.84 30.46
C THR A 184 20.07 1.09 30.82
N ASP A 185 20.99 0.79 29.87
CA ASP A 185 22.40 1.03 30.04
C ASP A 185 22.75 2.48 29.68
N LEU A 186 22.92 3.32 30.68
CA LEU A 186 23.26 4.72 30.53
C LEU A 186 24.63 4.96 29.90
N THR A 187 25.52 3.96 29.88
CA THR A 187 26.84 4.08 29.21
C THR A 187 26.75 4.15 27.72
N THR A 188 25.63 3.72 27.13
CA THR A 188 25.36 3.79 25.68
C THR A 188 24.84 5.16 25.22
N THR A 189 24.26 5.93 26.11
CA THR A 189 23.60 7.23 25.80
C THR A 189 24.54 8.24 25.12
N PRO A 190 25.81 8.44 25.58
CA PRO A 190 26.73 9.37 24.88
C PRO A 190 26.93 9.02 23.41
N ARG A 191 27.06 7.72 23.09
CA ARG A 191 27.23 7.30 21.69
C ARG A 191 25.97 7.52 20.87
N TYR A 192 24.77 7.32 21.43
CA TYR A 192 23.52 7.69 20.75
C TYR A 192 23.44 9.18 20.45
N ILE A 193 23.86 10.04 21.38
CA ILE A 193 23.87 11.50 21.19
C ILE A 193 24.82 11.85 20.03
N GLU A 194 26.05 11.34 20.03
CA GLU A 194 27.02 11.57 18.95
C GLU A 194 26.45 11.17 17.57
N LEU A 195 25.84 9.99 17.47
CA LEU A 195 25.24 9.50 16.24
C LEU A 195 24.04 10.35 15.82
N CYS A 196 23.23 10.79 16.77
CA CYS A 196 22.11 11.68 16.45
C CYS A 196 22.60 13.04 15.91
N GLU A 197 23.66 13.61 16.46
CA GLU A 197 24.28 14.83 15.96
C GLU A 197 24.87 14.61 14.54
N GLU A 198 25.56 13.50 14.32
CA GLU A 198 26.20 13.16 13.04
C GLU A 198 25.16 13.00 11.92
N TYR A 199 24.04 12.28 12.19
CA TYR A 199 23.05 11.94 11.16
C TYR A 199 21.81 12.82 11.19
N GLY A 200 21.76 13.83 12.06
CA GLY A 200 20.69 14.81 12.14
C GLY A 200 19.40 14.24 12.73
N PHE A 201 19.49 13.40 13.73
CA PHE A 201 18.35 12.89 14.50
C PHE A 201 18.09 13.76 15.73
N GLU A 202 16.83 13.93 16.08
CA GLU A 202 16.43 14.34 17.42
C GLU A 202 16.56 13.15 18.35
N HIS A 203 17.38 13.29 19.42
CA HIS A 203 17.56 12.28 20.45
C HIS A 203 16.51 12.43 21.55
N ILE A 204 15.64 11.44 21.70
CA ILE A 204 14.58 11.40 22.71
C ILE A 204 14.93 10.30 23.72
N LYS A 205 15.42 10.66 24.89
CA LYS A 205 15.72 9.71 25.98
C LYS A 205 14.49 9.50 26.85
N LYS A 206 14.13 8.23 27.07
CA LYS A 206 13.11 7.81 28.04
C LYS A 206 13.67 6.71 28.96
N ASP A 207 13.06 6.55 30.13
CA ASP A 207 13.20 5.31 30.86
C ASP A 207 12.63 4.17 30.03
N ASN A 208 13.15 2.96 30.22
CA ASN A 208 12.73 1.81 29.43
C ASN A 208 11.20 1.59 29.48
N LEU A 209 10.54 1.92 28.40
CA LEU A 209 9.10 1.75 28.22
C LEU A 209 8.72 0.32 27.75
N GLY A 210 9.72 -0.53 27.49
CA GLY A 210 9.54 -1.79 26.77
C GLY A 210 9.21 -1.56 25.28
N ILE A 211 9.10 -2.63 24.51
CA ILE A 211 8.82 -2.55 23.07
C ILE A 211 7.47 -1.86 22.81
N CYS A 212 6.42 -2.32 23.50
CA CYS A 212 5.07 -1.81 23.28
C CYS A 212 4.89 -0.37 23.78
N GLY A 213 5.43 -0.05 24.94
CA GLY A 213 5.40 1.33 25.47
C GLY A 213 6.19 2.29 24.62
N GLY A 214 7.36 1.88 24.12
CA GLY A 214 8.17 2.68 23.18
C GLY A 214 7.46 2.91 21.86
N ARG A 215 6.83 1.87 21.28
CA ARG A 215 6.04 1.99 20.06
C ARG A 215 4.82 2.92 20.24
N GLN A 216 4.15 2.82 21.40
CA GLN A 216 3.03 3.70 21.75
C GLN A 216 3.50 5.16 21.89
N PHE A 217 4.62 5.40 22.58
CA PHE A 217 5.20 6.73 22.72
C PHE A 217 5.51 7.35 21.34
N ILE A 218 6.14 6.59 20.44
CA ILE A 218 6.40 7.03 19.06
C ILE A 218 5.10 7.38 18.34
N ALA A 219 4.06 6.57 18.48
CA ALA A 219 2.76 6.83 17.87
C ALA A 219 2.14 8.14 18.37
N GLU A 220 2.22 8.41 19.68
CA GLU A 220 1.71 9.65 20.29
C GLU A 220 2.55 10.86 19.87
N HIS A 221 3.87 10.73 19.82
CA HIS A 221 4.76 11.79 19.33
C HIS A 221 4.48 12.15 17.88
N PHE A 222 4.34 11.14 17.02
CA PHE A 222 3.97 11.34 15.63
C PHE A 222 2.57 11.97 15.48
N ASP A 223 1.59 11.55 16.27
CA ASP A 223 0.24 12.13 16.23
C ASP A 223 0.24 13.61 16.61
N ALA A 224 1.07 14.02 17.56
CA ALA A 224 1.23 15.40 17.99
C ALA A 224 2.04 16.28 17.02
N SER A 225 2.80 15.70 16.09
CA SER A 225 3.62 16.42 15.11
C SER A 225 2.78 16.96 13.96
N ASP A 226 3.39 17.74 13.04
CA ASP A 226 2.79 18.21 11.80
C ASP A 226 3.13 17.30 10.59
N LEU A 227 3.69 16.11 10.85
CA LEU A 227 4.07 15.12 9.85
C LEU A 227 2.84 14.34 9.35
N ASP A 228 2.87 13.92 8.10
CA ASP A 228 1.77 13.19 7.45
C ASP A 228 2.01 11.69 7.40
N VAL A 229 3.26 11.27 7.25
CA VAL A 229 3.68 9.87 7.16
C VAL A 229 4.86 9.61 8.08
N MET A 230 4.84 8.47 8.76
CA MET A 230 5.96 7.96 9.54
C MET A 230 6.56 6.73 8.86
N ILE A 231 7.88 6.69 8.81
CA ILE A 231 8.66 5.46 8.60
C ILE A 231 9.09 5.01 10.00
N PHE A 232 8.62 3.85 10.42
CA PHE A 232 9.04 3.25 11.68
C PHE A 232 10.06 2.14 11.43
N SER A 233 11.07 2.04 12.29
CA SER A 233 12.03 0.93 12.31
C SER A 233 12.53 0.64 13.72
N GLU A 234 12.84 -0.63 13.98
CA GLU A 234 13.68 -1.05 15.10
C GLU A 234 15.16 -0.88 14.71
N ASP A 235 16.06 -0.73 15.69
CA ASP A 235 17.48 -0.45 15.43
C ASP A 235 18.27 -1.65 14.90
N ASP A 236 17.73 -2.86 15.00
CA ASP A 236 18.34 -4.12 14.54
C ASP A 236 17.96 -4.53 13.11
N MET A 237 17.58 -3.55 12.29
CA MET A 237 17.28 -3.74 10.87
C MET A 237 18.44 -3.31 9.99
N ASN A 238 18.60 -3.94 8.82
CA ASN A 238 19.60 -3.58 7.84
C ASN A 238 19.02 -3.60 6.42
N PHE A 239 19.25 -2.51 5.67
CA PHE A 239 18.80 -2.39 4.29
C PHE A 239 19.85 -2.90 3.30
N TYR A 240 19.41 -3.56 2.24
CA TYR A 240 20.26 -4.09 1.18
C TYR A 240 20.09 -3.28 -0.10
N ASN A 241 21.15 -2.66 -0.56
CA ASN A 241 21.15 -1.69 -1.66
C ASN A 241 21.77 -2.21 -2.97
N LYS A 242 22.10 -3.50 -3.07
CA LYS A 242 22.72 -4.05 -4.26
C LYS A 242 21.68 -4.51 -5.27
N PRO A 243 21.71 -3.98 -6.49
CA PRO A 243 20.87 -4.46 -7.58
C PRO A 243 21.06 -5.98 -7.80
N ASN A 244 19.95 -6.67 -8.13
CA ASN A 244 19.92 -8.11 -8.38
C ASN A 244 20.25 -9.01 -7.16
N GLU A 245 20.41 -8.44 -5.99
CA GLU A 245 20.49 -9.23 -4.77
C GLU A 245 19.11 -9.78 -4.39
N VAL A 246 19.06 -11.03 -4.00
CA VAL A 246 17.86 -11.70 -3.53
C VAL A 246 18.06 -12.18 -2.10
N CYS A 247 16.98 -12.17 -1.32
CA CYS A 247 16.99 -12.75 0.00
C CYS A 247 17.05 -14.28 -0.06
N ARG A 248 17.24 -14.93 1.09
CA ARG A 248 17.27 -16.39 1.22
C ARG A 248 16.12 -17.10 0.51
N ASN A 249 14.95 -16.47 0.44
CA ASN A 249 13.75 -17.03 -0.20
C ASN A 249 13.58 -16.62 -1.65
N GLY A 250 14.52 -15.90 -2.22
CA GLY A 250 14.52 -15.51 -3.62
C GLY A 250 13.71 -14.26 -3.96
N PHE A 251 13.28 -13.49 -2.97
CA PHE A 251 12.67 -12.17 -3.22
C PHE A 251 13.77 -11.13 -3.47
N ASN A 252 13.50 -10.23 -4.40
CA ASN A 252 14.40 -9.11 -4.66
C ASN A 252 14.54 -8.24 -3.40
N ARG A 253 15.76 -7.73 -3.19
CA ARG A 253 16.09 -6.85 -2.07
C ARG A 253 16.11 -5.38 -2.45
N TYR A 254 16.27 -5.07 -3.72
CA TYR A 254 16.49 -3.70 -4.17
C TYR A 254 15.43 -3.23 -5.17
N SER A 255 14.99 -2.00 -4.96
CA SER A 255 14.25 -1.22 -5.95
C SER A 255 14.74 0.22 -5.89
N PRO A 256 15.14 0.84 -7.01
CA PRO A 256 15.55 2.25 -7.01
C PRO A 256 14.39 3.14 -6.58
N ASN A 257 14.69 4.23 -5.85
CA ASN A 257 13.71 5.20 -5.33
C ASN A 257 12.62 4.52 -4.49
N LEU A 258 13.00 3.56 -3.65
CA LEU A 258 12.07 2.75 -2.86
C LEU A 258 11.12 3.61 -2.01
N TYR A 259 11.69 4.58 -1.29
CA TYR A 259 10.92 5.39 -0.34
C TYR A 259 9.90 6.27 -1.05
N ASP A 260 10.27 6.93 -2.16
CA ASP A 260 9.34 7.71 -2.98
C ASP A 260 8.22 6.82 -3.55
N LYS A 261 8.57 5.62 -4.02
CA LYS A 261 7.56 4.65 -4.50
C LYS A 261 6.61 4.22 -3.39
N CYS A 262 7.12 4.00 -2.16
CA CYS A 262 6.28 3.67 -1.00
C CYS A 262 5.30 4.81 -0.69
N LEU A 263 5.75 6.07 -0.70
CA LEU A 263 4.87 7.23 -0.51
C LEU A 263 3.80 7.32 -1.61
N ASN A 264 4.20 7.13 -2.86
CA ASN A 264 3.28 7.14 -3.99
C ASN A 264 2.25 6.00 -3.91
N ILE A 265 2.67 4.80 -3.48
CA ILE A 265 1.77 3.66 -3.28
C ILE A 265 0.76 3.98 -2.16
N ILE A 266 1.22 4.45 -1.00
CA ILE A 266 0.35 4.81 0.13
C ILE A 266 -0.68 5.84 -0.28
N GLN A 267 -0.24 6.89 -0.97
CA GLN A 267 -1.12 7.96 -1.43
C GLN A 267 -2.13 7.47 -2.47
N LYS A 268 -1.64 6.74 -3.48
CA LYS A 268 -2.47 6.21 -4.58
C LYS A 268 -3.55 5.26 -4.08
N GLU A 269 -3.18 4.35 -3.18
CA GLU A 269 -4.06 3.30 -2.69
C GLU A 269 -4.84 3.73 -1.42
N SER A 270 -4.46 4.86 -0.82
CA SER A 270 -5.00 5.33 0.48
C SER A 270 -4.83 4.28 1.57
N TYR A 271 -3.64 3.65 1.63
CA TYR A 271 -3.32 2.69 2.68
C TYR A 271 -3.10 3.39 4.02
N ASP A 272 -3.54 2.76 5.09
CA ASP A 272 -3.26 3.19 6.46
C ASP A 272 -1.81 2.89 6.83
N PHE A 273 -1.28 1.72 6.40
CA PHE A 273 0.14 1.38 6.49
C PHE A 273 0.61 0.52 5.31
N LEU A 274 1.91 0.54 5.05
CA LEU A 274 2.57 -0.24 4.02
C LEU A 274 3.80 -0.94 4.61
N LYS A 275 3.75 -2.26 4.69
CA LYS A 275 4.92 -3.08 5.02
C LYS A 275 5.87 -3.10 3.83
N ILE A 276 7.15 -2.87 4.09
CA ILE A 276 8.15 -2.87 3.01
C ILE A 276 8.80 -4.24 2.79
N ASN A 277 8.61 -5.17 3.72
CA ASN A 277 9.16 -6.51 3.65
C ASN A 277 8.08 -7.57 3.42
N PHE A 278 8.21 -8.31 2.34
CA PHE A 278 7.34 -9.46 2.08
C PHE A 278 7.75 -10.66 2.91
N SER A 279 9.03 -10.98 2.93
CA SER A 279 9.59 -12.10 3.69
C SER A 279 10.19 -11.58 4.99
N GLU A 280 9.43 -11.71 6.05
CA GLU A 280 9.88 -11.41 7.40
C GLU A 280 10.34 -12.72 8.02
N PHE A 281 11.60 -13.02 7.92
CA PHE A 281 12.10 -14.23 8.52
C PHE A 281 13.13 -13.94 9.60
N TYR A 282 13.15 -14.88 10.45
CA TYR A 282 13.90 -14.93 11.64
C TYR A 282 14.38 -16.38 11.82
N GLY A 283 15.66 -16.60 11.73
CA GLY A 283 16.19 -17.96 11.67
C GLY A 283 15.79 -18.67 10.39
N ASP A 284 15.20 -19.86 10.52
CA ASP A 284 14.80 -20.69 9.39
C ASP A 284 13.39 -20.43 8.89
N ASN A 285 12.60 -19.70 9.65
CA ASN A 285 11.21 -19.38 9.32
C ASN A 285 11.14 -18.11 8.47
N SER A 286 10.78 -18.24 7.24
CA SER A 286 11.24 -17.29 6.24
C SER A 286 10.20 -16.78 5.27
N THR A 287 8.93 -17.16 5.40
CA THR A 287 7.93 -16.83 4.41
C THR A 287 6.68 -16.26 5.05
N GLN A 288 6.23 -15.12 4.58
CA GLN A 288 4.92 -14.57 4.92
C GLN A 288 3.83 -15.57 4.55
N TRP A 289 2.87 -15.80 5.44
CA TRP A 289 1.76 -16.71 5.19
C TRP A 289 0.89 -16.30 4.01
N SER A 290 0.84 -15.01 3.71
CA SER A 290 0.16 -14.46 2.54
C SER A 290 0.71 -14.98 1.20
N TRP A 291 1.97 -15.42 1.15
CA TRP A 291 2.59 -15.95 -0.09
C TRP A 291 1.80 -17.11 -0.71
N TYR A 292 1.21 -17.95 0.09
CA TYR A 292 0.43 -19.10 -0.40
C TYR A 292 -0.83 -18.72 -1.15
N ASN A 293 -1.31 -17.50 -0.95
CA ASN A 293 -2.49 -16.98 -1.62
C ASN A 293 -2.15 -16.19 -2.89
N VAL A 294 -0.85 -16.01 -3.17
CA VAL A 294 -0.40 -15.38 -4.42
C VAL A 294 -0.64 -16.35 -5.58
N PRO A 295 -1.31 -15.93 -6.64
CA PRO A 295 -1.54 -16.76 -7.82
C PRO A 295 -0.25 -17.33 -8.41
N GLN A 296 -0.32 -18.58 -8.88
CA GLN A 296 0.85 -19.29 -9.40
C GLN A 296 1.51 -18.61 -10.60
N ASP A 297 0.70 -18.08 -11.52
CA ASP A 297 1.16 -17.34 -12.69
C ASP A 297 1.90 -16.07 -12.30
N PHE A 298 1.42 -15.36 -11.27
CA PHE A 298 2.10 -14.19 -10.73
C PHE A 298 3.44 -14.57 -10.08
N ARG A 299 3.49 -15.68 -9.34
CA ARG A 299 4.76 -16.19 -8.75
C ARG A 299 5.77 -16.53 -9.82
N ILE A 300 5.37 -17.25 -10.86
CA ILE A 300 6.23 -17.61 -11.99
C ILE A 300 6.74 -16.36 -12.71
N LYS A 301 5.89 -15.36 -12.92
CA LYS A 301 6.25 -14.11 -13.60
C LYS A 301 7.32 -13.31 -12.82
N ASN A 302 7.18 -13.19 -11.52
CA ASN A 302 8.01 -12.30 -10.71
C ASN A 302 9.19 -13.03 -10.04
N TRP A 303 9.05 -14.35 -9.81
CA TRP A 303 10.08 -15.19 -9.18
C TRP A 303 10.17 -16.55 -9.90
N PRO A 304 10.59 -16.58 -11.16
CA PRO A 304 10.55 -17.78 -12.00
C PRO A 304 11.45 -18.91 -11.45
N GLU A 305 12.48 -18.58 -10.70
CA GLU A 305 13.42 -19.56 -10.12
C GLU A 305 12.88 -20.25 -8.87
N LYS A 306 11.88 -19.65 -8.19
CA LYS A 306 11.32 -20.14 -6.94
C LYS A 306 9.78 -19.99 -6.87
N PRO A 307 9.05 -20.50 -7.87
CA PRO A 307 7.59 -20.35 -7.90
C PRO A 307 6.88 -21.15 -6.80
N ASN A 308 7.55 -22.16 -6.25
CA ASN A 308 7.04 -23.08 -5.22
C ASN A 308 7.94 -23.02 -3.99
N LEU A 309 7.87 -21.93 -3.22
CA LEU A 309 8.60 -21.86 -1.95
C LEU A 309 8.09 -22.93 -0.97
N PRO A 310 9.00 -23.70 -0.35
CA PRO A 310 8.60 -24.68 0.63
C PRO A 310 7.95 -24.02 1.85
N VAL A 311 6.88 -24.65 2.34
CA VAL A 311 6.19 -24.27 3.57
C VAL A 311 6.96 -24.85 4.73
N HIS A 312 7.90 -24.12 5.31
CA HIS A 312 8.56 -24.53 6.53
C HIS A 312 7.91 -23.84 7.72
N GLY A 313 7.48 -24.63 8.70
CA GLY A 313 7.04 -24.13 10.01
C GLY A 313 5.66 -23.49 10.07
N LEU A 314 4.82 -23.65 9.04
CA LEU A 314 3.43 -23.24 9.16
C LEU A 314 2.68 -24.26 10.03
N ASP A 315 2.20 -23.79 11.17
CA ASP A 315 1.12 -24.47 11.88
C ASP A 315 -0.09 -24.59 10.95
N SER A 316 -0.72 -25.78 10.91
CA SER A 316 -1.95 -26.00 10.15
C SER A 316 -3.10 -25.08 10.57
N ASN A 317 -3.00 -24.48 11.75
CA ASN A 317 -3.95 -23.51 12.31
C ASN A 317 -3.55 -22.04 12.04
N ALA A 318 -2.41 -21.78 11.42
CA ALA A 318 -2.01 -20.42 11.10
C ALA A 318 -3.04 -19.75 10.16
N PRO A 319 -3.42 -18.50 10.42
CA PRO A 319 -4.34 -17.78 9.54
C PRO A 319 -3.74 -17.70 8.14
N ARG A 320 -4.51 -18.12 7.15
CA ARG A 320 -4.14 -17.96 5.74
C ARG A 320 -4.57 -16.59 5.29
N THR A 321 -3.63 -15.65 5.27
CA THR A 321 -3.87 -14.33 4.71
C THR A 321 -4.14 -14.40 3.21
N LYS A 322 -5.05 -13.58 2.71
CA LYS A 322 -5.41 -13.52 1.30
C LYS A 322 -5.04 -12.16 0.75
N PHE A 323 -4.49 -12.15 -0.47
CA PHE A 323 -4.37 -10.93 -1.23
C PHE A 323 -5.67 -10.68 -1.98
N ASN A 324 -6.19 -9.46 -1.88
CA ASN A 324 -7.33 -9.02 -2.69
C ASN A 324 -6.86 -8.56 -4.06
N ASN A 325 -5.77 -7.77 -4.08
CA ASN A 325 -5.20 -7.26 -5.32
C ASN A 325 -3.67 -7.32 -5.27
N ILE A 326 -3.09 -7.69 -6.41
CA ILE A 326 -1.65 -7.65 -6.65
C ILE A 326 -1.42 -6.67 -7.78
N LYS A 327 -0.61 -5.65 -7.52
CA LYS A 327 -0.41 -4.49 -8.39
C LYS A 327 1.08 -4.20 -8.57
N SER A 328 1.40 -3.25 -9.43
CA SER A 328 2.75 -2.73 -9.59
C SER A 328 2.72 -1.22 -9.82
N LEU A 329 3.69 -0.51 -9.26
CA LEU A 329 3.97 0.89 -9.51
C LEU A 329 5.45 1.04 -9.89
N ASP A 330 5.72 1.56 -11.07
CA ASP A 330 7.08 1.78 -11.59
C ASP A 330 8.00 0.55 -11.42
N GLY A 331 7.44 -0.64 -11.70
CA GLY A 331 8.14 -1.91 -11.58
C GLY A 331 8.26 -2.47 -10.16
N LEU A 332 7.75 -1.77 -9.13
CA LEU A 332 7.69 -2.25 -7.76
C LEU A 332 6.37 -2.99 -7.51
N PRO A 333 6.38 -4.32 -7.33
CA PRO A 333 5.17 -5.08 -7.06
C PRO A 333 4.75 -4.95 -5.59
N TYR A 334 3.43 -4.83 -5.38
CA TYR A 334 2.82 -4.75 -4.06
C TYR A 334 1.43 -5.38 -4.05
N ALA A 335 0.91 -5.64 -2.87
CA ALA A 335 -0.41 -6.23 -2.68
C ALA A 335 -1.17 -5.59 -1.53
N ASP A 336 -2.48 -5.70 -1.58
CA ASP A 336 -3.38 -5.45 -0.47
C ASP A 336 -4.14 -6.73 -0.08
N GLY A 337 -4.81 -6.72 1.06
CA GLY A 337 -5.59 -7.85 1.56
C GLY A 337 -5.49 -8.03 3.06
N GLU A 338 -5.56 -9.28 3.50
CA GLU A 338 -5.52 -9.66 4.91
C GLU A 338 -4.07 -9.65 5.43
N ILE A 339 -3.44 -8.47 5.45
CA ILE A 339 -2.05 -8.27 5.86
C ILE A 339 -2.02 -7.96 7.35
N TYR A 340 -1.26 -8.72 8.12
CA TYR A 340 -1.08 -8.47 9.54
C TYR A 340 0.03 -7.46 9.80
N TYR A 341 -0.07 -6.75 10.92
CA TYR A 341 0.93 -5.82 11.43
C TYR A 341 2.08 -6.56 12.13
N CYS A 342 3.28 -6.00 12.04
CA CYS A 342 4.43 -6.31 12.89
C CYS A 342 5.31 -5.06 13.05
N ASN A 343 6.24 -5.08 13.98
CA ASN A 343 7.15 -3.96 14.24
C ASN A 343 8.30 -3.82 13.23
N TRP A 344 8.40 -4.68 12.25
CA TRP A 344 9.37 -4.50 11.17
C TRP A 344 9.14 -3.21 10.40
N THR A 345 10.17 -2.73 9.75
CA THR A 345 10.11 -1.44 9.05
C THR A 345 8.88 -1.30 8.15
N HIS A 346 8.13 -0.25 8.36
CA HIS A 346 6.91 0.05 7.61
C HIS A 346 6.65 1.56 7.53
N PHE A 347 5.84 1.94 6.55
CA PHE A 347 5.29 3.27 6.44
C PHE A 347 3.90 3.27 7.06
N ILE A 348 3.54 4.32 7.77
CA ILE A 348 2.20 4.50 8.34
C ILE A 348 1.74 5.95 8.15
N THR A 349 0.51 6.14 7.70
CA THR A 349 -0.09 7.48 7.60
C THR A 349 -0.56 7.96 8.96
N LYS A 350 -0.77 9.28 9.10
CA LYS A 350 -1.36 9.84 10.31
C LYS A 350 -2.73 9.24 10.63
N THR A 351 -3.56 9.02 9.60
CA THR A 351 -4.85 8.33 9.75
C THR A 351 -4.69 6.89 10.22
N GLY A 352 -3.73 6.15 9.63
CA GLY A 352 -3.42 4.79 10.04
C GLY A 352 -2.92 4.72 11.49
N ASN A 353 -1.97 5.60 11.85
CA ASN A 353 -1.47 5.70 13.23
C ASN A 353 -2.58 5.95 14.23
N LYS A 354 -3.51 6.86 13.91
CA LYS A 354 -4.65 7.15 14.76
C LYS A 354 -5.51 5.92 15.00
N LYS A 355 -5.94 5.22 13.94
CA LYS A 355 -6.73 3.99 14.04
C LYS A 355 -6.04 2.88 14.82
N MET A 356 -4.72 2.72 14.61
CA MET A 356 -3.97 1.57 15.11
C MET A 356 -3.47 1.75 16.54
N PHE A 357 -3.13 2.98 16.96
CA PHE A 357 -2.43 3.23 18.23
C PHE A 357 -3.06 4.31 19.11
N ILE A 358 -3.77 5.29 18.54
CA ILE A 358 -4.29 6.42 19.30
C ILE A 358 -5.72 6.17 19.77
N ASP A 359 -6.61 5.77 18.85
CA ASP A 359 -8.02 5.50 19.15
C ASP A 359 -8.21 4.20 19.96
N THR A 360 -7.21 3.30 19.92
CA THR A 360 -7.25 2.02 20.60
C THR A 360 -6.10 1.90 21.59
N LYS A 361 -6.42 1.89 22.90
CA LYS A 361 -5.45 1.72 23.97
C LYS A 361 -5.72 0.43 24.72
N PHE A 362 -4.68 -0.39 24.88
CA PHE A 362 -4.74 -1.61 25.65
C PHE A 362 -4.09 -1.41 27.02
N ALA A 363 -4.73 -1.89 28.09
CA ALA A 363 -4.20 -1.77 29.46
C ALA A 363 -2.84 -2.46 29.62
N HIS A 364 -2.64 -3.57 28.93
CA HIS A 364 -1.39 -4.33 28.90
C HIS A 364 -1.08 -4.74 27.46
N PRO A 365 -0.52 -3.81 26.65
CA PRO A 365 -0.26 -4.08 25.25
C PRO A 365 0.94 -5.04 25.12
N PHE A 366 0.70 -6.18 24.51
CA PHE A 366 1.74 -7.04 23.94
C PHE A 366 1.71 -6.87 22.44
N GLU A 367 2.84 -7.07 21.77
CA GLU A 367 2.89 -7.01 20.31
C GLU A 367 1.85 -7.91 19.65
N ASN A 368 1.71 -9.14 20.11
CA ASN A 368 0.70 -10.09 19.64
C ASN A 368 -0.75 -9.57 19.81
N THR A 369 -1.02 -8.78 20.84
CA THR A 369 -2.35 -8.18 21.05
C THR A 369 -2.63 -7.14 19.96
N TRP A 370 -1.67 -6.27 19.67
CA TRP A 370 -1.79 -5.32 18.56
C TRP A 370 -1.91 -6.01 17.22
N MET A 371 -1.07 -6.99 16.94
CA MET A 371 -1.13 -7.78 15.71
C MET A 371 -2.51 -8.39 15.51
N SER A 372 -3.05 -9.03 16.53
CA SER A 372 -4.37 -9.67 16.48
C SER A 372 -5.50 -8.66 16.28
N PHE A 373 -5.46 -7.55 17.01
CA PHE A 373 -6.44 -6.47 16.86
C PHE A 373 -6.40 -5.89 15.46
N MET A 374 -5.24 -5.47 14.98
CA MET A 374 -5.09 -4.86 13.66
C MET A 374 -5.48 -5.81 12.53
N TYR A 375 -5.20 -7.11 12.69
CA TYR A 375 -5.65 -8.13 11.73
C TYR A 375 -7.18 -8.24 11.69
N GLN A 376 -7.86 -8.23 12.85
CA GLN A 376 -9.31 -8.23 12.90
C GLN A 376 -9.92 -6.97 12.26
N GLU A 377 -9.33 -5.81 12.51
CA GLU A 377 -9.79 -4.56 11.89
C GLU A 377 -9.49 -4.50 10.38
N THR A 378 -8.44 -5.17 9.92
CA THR A 378 -8.16 -5.37 8.49
C THR A 378 -9.22 -6.24 7.82
N ILE A 379 -9.60 -7.35 8.44
CA ILE A 379 -10.68 -8.23 7.93
C ILE A 379 -12.01 -7.47 7.83
N LYS A 380 -12.28 -6.56 8.77
CA LYS A 380 -13.47 -5.69 8.77
C LYS A 380 -13.37 -4.50 7.81
N ASN A 381 -12.28 -4.35 7.06
CA ASN A 381 -11.99 -3.21 6.19
C ASN A 381 -11.92 -1.84 6.90
N VAL A 382 -11.69 -1.81 8.21
CA VAL A 382 -11.45 -0.57 8.99
C VAL A 382 -10.04 -0.07 8.79
N ILE A 383 -9.05 -0.99 8.82
CA ILE A 383 -7.64 -0.73 8.50
C ILE A 383 -7.36 -1.24 7.09
N LYS A 384 -6.70 -0.43 6.29
CA LYS A 384 -6.31 -0.74 4.90
C LYS A 384 -4.80 -0.90 4.80
N PRO A 385 -4.27 -2.11 4.90
CA PRO A 385 -2.84 -2.36 4.79
C PRO A 385 -2.40 -2.61 3.35
N GLY A 386 -1.13 -2.28 3.06
CA GLY A 386 -0.41 -2.74 1.90
C GLY A 386 0.86 -3.48 2.28
N ILE A 387 1.40 -4.28 1.36
CA ILE A 387 2.71 -4.93 1.50
C ILE A 387 3.45 -4.92 0.17
N LEU A 388 4.74 -4.60 0.21
CA LEU A 388 5.59 -4.76 -0.97
C LEU A 388 5.90 -6.23 -1.19
N LEU A 389 5.95 -6.66 -2.44
CA LEU A 389 6.45 -7.98 -2.83
C LEU A 389 7.97 -7.89 -3.09
N LEU A 390 8.66 -7.33 -2.12
CA LEU A 390 10.09 -7.04 -2.07
C LEU A 390 10.58 -7.39 -0.66
N THR A 391 11.87 -7.60 -0.45
CA THR A 391 12.46 -7.84 0.87
C THR A 391 13.73 -7.02 1.03
N PRO A 392 13.62 -5.67 1.15
CA PRO A 392 14.77 -4.78 1.21
C PRO A 392 15.48 -4.81 2.56
N VAL A 393 14.85 -5.31 3.61
CA VAL A 393 15.33 -5.25 4.98
C VAL A 393 15.52 -6.66 5.54
N GLU A 394 16.56 -6.84 6.32
CA GLU A 394 16.82 -8.04 7.12
C GLU A 394 16.95 -7.67 8.59
N HIS A 395 16.51 -8.56 9.46
CA HIS A 395 16.54 -8.39 10.89
C HIS A 395 17.80 -9.05 11.47
N HIS A 396 18.71 -8.24 11.98
CA HIS A 396 20.00 -8.66 12.53
C HIS A 396 19.97 -8.89 14.04
N ARG A 397 18.87 -9.38 14.55
CA ARG A 397 18.55 -9.45 15.98
C ARG A 397 19.64 -10.12 16.84
N PHE A 398 20.35 -11.11 16.30
CA PHE A 398 21.33 -11.87 17.05
C PHE A 398 22.76 -11.45 16.84
N ASP A 399 23.05 -10.63 15.86
CA ASP A 399 24.42 -10.28 15.48
C ASP A 399 25.05 -9.30 16.48
N HIS A 400 24.24 -8.57 17.23
CA HIS A 400 24.64 -7.43 18.02
C HIS A 400 24.46 -7.59 19.54
N TYR A 401 23.78 -8.63 19.98
CA TYR A 401 23.64 -8.93 21.40
C TYR A 401 24.84 -9.76 21.87
N ALA A 402 25.97 -9.12 22.15
CA ALA A 402 27.14 -9.79 22.73
C ALA A 402 26.78 -10.38 24.10
N GLY A 403 27.02 -11.69 24.29
CA GLY A 403 26.61 -12.39 25.49
C GLY A 403 25.11 -12.56 25.63
N ASP A 404 24.37 -12.47 24.54
CA ASP A 404 22.92 -12.59 24.57
C ASP A 404 22.51 -14.02 24.91
N LEU A 405 21.86 -14.16 26.04
CA LEU A 405 21.25 -15.43 26.51
C LEU A 405 20.23 -16.01 25.53
N ARG A 406 19.78 -15.24 24.54
CA ARG A 406 18.88 -15.71 23.48
C ARG A 406 19.56 -16.57 22.43
N ARG A 407 20.92 -16.57 22.37
CA ARG A 407 21.68 -17.48 21.53
C ARG A 407 21.83 -18.87 22.14
N GLU A 408 21.57 -18.98 23.41
CA GLU A 408 21.71 -20.23 24.19
C GLU A 408 20.39 -21.00 24.35
N ASN A 409 19.26 -20.39 23.89
CA ASN A 409 17.95 -20.98 23.87
C ASN A 409 17.42 -21.11 22.44
#